data_09254955dc687fda987622f8737bd1c3
#
_entry.id   09254955dc687fda987622f8737bd1c3
#
_cell.length_a   1.000
_cell.length_b   1.000
_cell.length_c   1.000
_cell.angle_alpha   90.00
_cell.angle_beta   90.00
_cell.angle_gamma   90.00
#
_symmetry.space_group_name_H-M   'P 1'
#
loop_
_entity.id
_entity.type
_entity.pdbx_description
1 polymer ?
#
loop_
_entity_poly.entity_id
_entity_poly.type
_entity_poly.pdbx_seq_one_letter_code
_entity_poly.pdbx_strand_id
1 'polypeptide(L)'
;MTVREGAIDSHGVSIHYLDWGPPAGRPEAGAPPLILIHATGFLAALWRPIAEQLSSAFRVVAMDQRGHGDSGKPADGYTFELLADDTQRLITELGLERPLAAGHSSGGTTIVVHADKYPGVIQRSVLIEPILPRPDWYDVTNMNPNSLAEGARKRRAIRPSRQEMFEAYRTRPMFERWREDVLHTYVDEGVADRDDGQVELKCPPEVEAQFFEAVTKVDAWPHLAEFTMPTLVLWGADSHLITRGLADQVDEALPNAETVLVDGTTHFLPQERPDEVARLIEQFLSE
;
A
#
# COMPACT_ATOMS: atom_id res chain seq x y z
N MET A 1 7.30 -0.37 21.76
CA MET A 1 7.39 -1.68 21.10
C MET A 1 8.56 -1.62 20.14
N THR A 2 9.42 -2.64 20.06
CA THR A 2 10.55 -2.61 19.11
C THR A 2 10.09 -3.23 17.81
N VAL A 3 10.12 -2.46 16.72
CA VAL A 3 9.83 -2.96 15.35
C VAL A 3 11.03 -3.78 14.90
N ARG A 4 10.77 -4.99 14.40
CA ARG A 4 11.79 -5.86 13.78
C ARG A 4 11.81 -5.58 12.30
N GLU A 5 12.99 -5.54 11.71
CA GLU A 5 13.20 -5.45 10.28
C GLU A 5 13.70 -6.78 9.76
N GLY A 6 13.28 -7.16 8.56
CA GLY A 6 13.73 -8.36 7.91
C GLY A 6 13.54 -8.32 6.41
N ALA A 7 14.05 -9.33 5.74
CA ALA A 7 13.83 -9.51 4.31
C ALA A 7 13.68 -10.99 3.99
N ILE A 8 12.86 -11.29 2.98
CA ILE A 8 12.70 -12.64 2.42
C ILE A 8 13.12 -12.64 0.96
N ASP A 9 13.52 -13.79 0.43
CA ASP A 9 13.74 -13.94 -1.01
C ASP A 9 12.42 -14.32 -1.71
N SER A 10 12.05 -13.55 -2.72
CA SER A 10 10.95 -13.84 -3.62
C SER A 10 11.42 -13.80 -5.06
N HIS A 11 11.63 -14.99 -5.63
CA HIS A 11 12.09 -15.15 -7.03
C HIS A 11 13.37 -14.37 -7.34
N GLY A 12 14.35 -14.39 -6.40
CA GLY A 12 15.62 -13.67 -6.53
C GLY A 12 15.53 -12.17 -6.24
N VAL A 13 14.40 -11.68 -5.76
CA VAL A 13 14.22 -10.31 -5.29
C VAL A 13 14.09 -10.32 -3.77
N SER A 14 14.93 -9.55 -3.09
CA SER A 14 14.81 -9.33 -1.64
C SER A 14 13.58 -8.49 -1.36
N ILE A 15 12.63 -8.97 -0.59
CA ILE A 15 11.44 -8.24 -0.16
C ILE A 15 11.60 -7.88 1.32
N HIS A 16 11.78 -6.61 1.58
CA HIS A 16 11.93 -6.04 2.93
C HIS A 16 10.57 -5.92 3.63
N TYR A 17 10.55 -6.05 4.95
CA TYR A 17 9.36 -5.85 5.77
C TYR A 17 9.69 -5.31 7.16
N LEU A 18 8.70 -4.66 7.75
CA LEU A 18 8.67 -4.23 9.15
C LEU A 18 7.65 -5.10 9.90
N ASP A 19 8.03 -5.68 11.04
CA ASP A 19 7.19 -6.55 11.89
C ASP A 19 7.10 -5.96 13.30
N TRP A 20 5.92 -5.51 13.70
CA TRP A 20 5.64 -5.00 15.04
C TRP A 20 5.50 -6.10 16.09
N GLY A 21 5.53 -7.39 15.66
CA GLY A 21 5.35 -8.53 16.54
C GLY A 21 3.92 -8.71 17.04
N PRO A 22 3.68 -9.73 17.86
CA PRO A 22 2.40 -9.94 18.49
C PRO A 22 2.12 -8.88 19.57
N PRO A 23 0.83 -8.64 19.93
CA PRO A 23 0.45 -7.80 21.05
C PRO A 23 1.16 -8.21 22.35
N ALA A 24 1.49 -7.22 23.19
CA ALA A 24 2.18 -7.47 24.46
C ALA A 24 1.42 -8.50 25.31
N GLY A 25 2.14 -9.54 25.76
CA GLY A 25 1.58 -10.61 26.58
C GLY A 25 0.83 -11.71 25.82
N ARG A 26 0.76 -11.65 24.47
CA ARG A 26 0.25 -12.75 23.64
C ARG A 26 1.40 -13.49 22.97
N PRO A 27 1.36 -14.82 22.90
CA PRO A 27 2.31 -15.57 22.08
C PRO A 27 2.07 -15.29 20.58
N GLU A 28 3.10 -15.45 19.75
CA GLU A 28 2.98 -15.27 18.29
C GLU A 28 1.82 -16.07 17.68
N ALA A 29 1.63 -17.30 18.12
CA ALA A 29 0.55 -18.18 17.66
C ALA A 29 -0.88 -17.74 18.06
N GLY A 30 -1.02 -16.69 18.86
CA GLY A 30 -2.34 -16.26 19.37
C GLY A 30 -2.82 -14.90 18.86
N ALA A 31 -2.02 -14.21 18.06
CA ALA A 31 -2.37 -12.91 17.50
C ALA A 31 -2.65 -13.05 16.00
N PRO A 32 -3.84 -12.63 15.48
CA PRO A 32 -4.11 -12.67 14.07
C PRO A 32 -3.06 -11.85 13.31
N PRO A 33 -2.38 -12.41 12.29
CA PRO A 33 -1.43 -11.64 11.49
C PRO A 33 -2.18 -10.69 10.54
N LEU A 34 -1.69 -9.45 10.44
CA LEU A 34 -2.20 -8.43 9.54
C LEU A 34 -1.07 -7.92 8.64
N ILE A 35 -1.26 -8.07 7.34
CA ILE A 35 -0.31 -7.59 6.32
C ILE A 35 -0.78 -6.22 5.83
N LEU A 36 0.16 -5.26 5.77
CA LEU A 36 -0.07 -3.92 5.24
C LEU A 36 0.73 -3.73 3.95
N ILE A 37 0.04 -3.34 2.86
CA ILE A 37 0.64 -3.15 1.53
C ILE A 37 0.43 -1.70 1.10
N HIS A 38 1.55 -0.99 0.86
CA HIS A 38 1.56 0.44 0.53
C HIS A 38 1.18 0.74 -0.93
N ALA A 39 0.93 2.02 -1.24
CA ALA A 39 0.68 2.54 -2.59
C ALA A 39 1.97 2.67 -3.42
N THR A 40 1.85 2.80 -4.74
CA THR A 40 2.94 3.11 -5.66
C THR A 40 3.72 4.34 -5.22
N GLY A 41 5.05 4.27 -5.21
CA GLY A 41 5.94 5.35 -4.81
C GLY A 41 6.10 5.52 -3.30
N PHE A 42 5.46 4.67 -2.48
CA PHE A 42 5.49 4.70 -1.02
C PHE A 42 6.38 3.59 -0.45
N LEU A 43 6.28 3.33 0.86
CA LEU A 43 7.10 2.34 1.56
C LEU A 43 6.40 1.87 2.85
N ALA A 44 6.86 0.73 3.38
CA ALA A 44 6.30 0.10 4.58
C ALA A 44 6.27 1.02 5.80
N ALA A 45 7.29 1.87 5.96
CA ALA A 45 7.39 2.78 7.11
C ALA A 45 6.24 3.80 7.19
N LEU A 46 5.57 4.12 6.07
CA LEU A 46 4.39 5.01 6.09
C LEU A 46 3.19 4.43 6.84
N TRP A 47 3.17 3.13 7.06
CA TRP A 47 2.17 2.48 7.88
C TRP A 47 2.42 2.63 9.39
N ARG A 48 3.58 3.15 9.83
CA ARG A 48 4.01 3.21 11.23
C ARG A 48 2.91 3.74 12.18
N PRO A 49 2.26 4.90 11.94
CA PRO A 49 1.26 5.42 12.86
C PRO A 49 0.02 4.53 12.98
N ILE A 50 -0.34 3.84 11.90
CA ILE A 50 -1.45 2.88 11.85
C ILE A 50 -1.04 1.57 12.51
N ALA A 51 0.13 1.03 12.15
CA ALA A 51 0.64 -0.23 12.63
C ALA A 51 0.88 -0.23 14.15
N GLU A 52 1.37 0.87 14.71
CA GLU A 52 1.57 1.04 16.15
C GLU A 52 0.26 0.91 16.93
N GLN A 53 -0.85 1.44 16.42
CA GLN A 53 -2.16 1.29 17.04
C GLN A 53 -2.69 -0.14 16.88
N LEU A 54 -2.63 -0.70 15.66
CA LEU A 54 -3.13 -2.03 15.35
C LEU A 54 -2.33 -3.15 16.05
N SER A 55 -1.08 -2.90 16.43
CA SER A 55 -0.24 -3.85 17.15
C SER A 55 -0.74 -4.20 18.57
N SER A 56 -1.76 -3.49 19.06
CA SER A 56 -2.48 -3.85 20.29
C SER A 56 -3.39 -5.07 20.10
N ALA A 57 -3.85 -5.35 18.88
CA ALA A 57 -4.79 -6.42 18.55
C ALA A 57 -4.19 -7.50 17.62
N PHE A 58 -3.28 -7.11 16.72
CA PHE A 58 -2.75 -7.92 15.64
C PHE A 58 -1.23 -8.07 15.71
N ARG A 59 -0.68 -9.13 15.10
CA ARG A 59 0.72 -9.14 14.67
C ARG A 59 0.78 -8.39 13.33
N VAL A 60 1.25 -7.16 13.33
CA VAL A 60 1.27 -6.31 12.14
C VAL A 60 2.59 -6.46 11.39
N VAL A 61 2.50 -6.75 10.09
CA VAL A 61 3.65 -6.82 9.17
C VAL A 61 3.39 -5.91 7.97
N ALA A 62 4.22 -4.91 7.76
CA ALA A 62 4.18 -4.05 6.57
C ALA A 62 5.33 -4.39 5.64
N MET A 63 5.04 -4.64 4.36
CA MET A 63 6.06 -4.97 3.37
C MET A 63 6.41 -3.77 2.49
N ASP A 64 7.67 -3.64 2.11
CA ASP A 64 8.06 -2.85 0.96
C ASP A 64 7.83 -3.68 -0.31
N GLN A 65 6.96 -3.24 -1.20
CA GLN A 65 6.78 -3.90 -2.48
C GLN A 65 8.09 -3.89 -3.28
N ARG A 66 8.35 -4.89 -4.15
CA ARG A 66 9.53 -4.88 -5.02
C ARG A 66 9.74 -3.50 -5.65
N GLY A 67 10.96 -3.04 -5.76
CA GLY A 67 11.28 -1.71 -6.30
C GLY A 67 11.12 -0.53 -5.33
N HIS A 68 10.48 -0.73 -4.18
CA HIS A 68 10.21 0.32 -3.20
C HIS A 68 11.03 0.12 -1.91
N GLY A 69 11.12 1.17 -1.12
CA GLY A 69 11.77 1.14 0.20
C GLY A 69 13.12 0.44 0.17
N ASP A 70 13.31 -0.51 1.07
CA ASP A 70 14.54 -1.32 1.16
C ASP A 70 14.45 -2.67 0.42
N SER A 71 13.33 -2.93 -0.30
CA SER A 71 13.22 -4.08 -1.19
C SER A 71 14.10 -3.97 -2.43
N GLY A 72 14.43 -5.13 -3.00
CA GLY A 72 15.21 -5.25 -4.24
C GLY A 72 14.57 -4.54 -5.43
N LYS A 73 15.40 -4.03 -6.33
CA LYS A 73 15.01 -3.20 -7.47
C LYS A 73 15.45 -3.86 -8.78
N PRO A 74 14.75 -4.93 -9.23
CA PRO A 74 15.05 -5.55 -10.53
C PRO A 74 14.82 -4.55 -11.66
N ALA A 75 15.45 -4.79 -12.81
CA ALA A 75 15.30 -3.93 -13.98
C ALA A 75 13.86 -3.93 -14.55
N ASP A 76 13.15 -5.02 -14.36
CA ASP A 76 11.77 -5.26 -14.82
C ASP A 76 11.01 -6.18 -13.85
N GLY A 77 9.80 -6.61 -14.22
CA GLY A 77 9.03 -7.57 -13.42
C GLY A 77 8.14 -6.87 -12.38
N TYR A 78 7.63 -5.71 -12.69
CA TYR A 78 6.69 -4.96 -11.85
C TYR A 78 5.25 -5.22 -12.28
N THR A 79 4.79 -6.47 -12.21
CA THR A 79 3.41 -6.86 -12.52
C THR A 79 2.64 -7.21 -11.25
N PHE A 80 1.33 -7.06 -11.26
CA PHE A 80 0.50 -7.36 -10.08
C PHE A 80 0.51 -8.85 -9.72
N GLU A 81 0.71 -9.73 -10.70
CA GLU A 81 0.87 -11.16 -10.46
C GLU A 81 2.15 -11.46 -9.67
N LEU A 82 3.25 -10.77 -9.96
CA LEU A 82 4.50 -10.90 -9.20
C LEU A 82 4.41 -10.21 -7.83
N LEU A 83 3.67 -9.12 -7.69
CA LEU A 83 3.38 -8.50 -6.39
C LEU A 83 2.55 -9.43 -5.49
N ALA A 84 1.58 -10.14 -6.09
CA ALA A 84 0.82 -11.18 -5.40
C ALA A 84 1.71 -12.36 -4.96
N ASP A 85 2.66 -12.78 -5.82
CA ASP A 85 3.65 -13.82 -5.47
C ASP A 85 4.56 -13.39 -4.32
N ASP A 86 5.03 -12.14 -4.32
CA ASP A 86 5.82 -11.58 -3.22
C ASP A 86 5.03 -11.60 -1.90
N THR A 87 3.76 -11.21 -1.96
CA THR A 87 2.87 -11.24 -0.79
C THR A 87 2.68 -12.67 -0.29
N GLN A 88 2.43 -13.63 -1.19
CA GLN A 88 2.30 -15.05 -0.84
C GLN A 88 3.60 -15.60 -0.26
N ARG A 89 4.74 -15.21 -0.81
CA ARG A 89 6.04 -15.63 -0.30
C ARG A 89 6.30 -15.09 1.10
N LEU A 90 5.98 -13.82 1.36
CA LEU A 90 6.05 -13.23 2.70
C LEU A 90 5.19 -14.00 3.71
N ILE A 91 3.94 -14.29 3.36
CA ILE A 91 3.01 -15.09 4.17
C ILE A 91 3.65 -16.43 4.56
N THR A 92 4.21 -17.12 3.56
CA THR A 92 4.79 -18.46 3.75
C THR A 92 6.05 -18.43 4.60
N GLU A 93 7.00 -17.53 4.30
CA GLU A 93 8.29 -17.47 4.99
C GLU A 93 8.16 -17.01 6.44
N LEU A 94 7.18 -16.14 6.73
CA LEU A 94 6.93 -15.68 8.10
C LEU A 94 5.94 -16.58 8.88
N GLY A 95 5.43 -17.64 8.25
CA GLY A 95 4.46 -18.54 8.86
C GLY A 95 3.18 -17.82 9.31
N LEU A 96 2.68 -16.88 8.51
CA LEU A 96 1.46 -16.12 8.83
C LEU A 96 0.24 -16.98 8.53
N GLU A 97 -0.31 -17.62 9.55
CA GLU A 97 -1.48 -18.47 9.41
C GLU A 97 -2.77 -17.65 9.34
N ARG A 98 -3.58 -17.87 8.29
CA ARG A 98 -4.86 -17.19 8.07
C ARG A 98 -4.78 -15.66 8.18
N PRO A 99 -3.87 -15.01 7.41
CA PRO A 99 -3.62 -13.59 7.57
C PRO A 99 -4.82 -12.75 7.16
N LEU A 100 -4.90 -11.56 7.77
CA LEU A 100 -5.71 -10.43 7.35
C LEU A 100 -4.84 -9.51 6.49
N ALA A 101 -5.45 -8.67 5.65
CA ALA A 101 -4.69 -7.74 4.84
C ALA A 101 -5.34 -6.36 4.75
N ALA A 102 -4.53 -5.30 4.72
CA ALA A 102 -4.98 -3.98 4.34
C ALA A 102 -4.05 -3.39 3.27
N GLY A 103 -4.62 -2.84 2.20
CA GLY A 103 -3.85 -2.32 1.07
C GLY A 103 -4.33 -0.97 0.60
N HIS A 104 -3.38 -0.05 0.41
CA HIS A 104 -3.66 1.28 -0.11
C HIS A 104 -3.36 1.35 -1.60
N SER A 105 -4.30 1.88 -2.39
CA SER A 105 -4.12 2.14 -3.82
C SER A 105 -3.69 0.86 -4.58
N SER A 106 -2.50 0.82 -5.18
CA SER A 106 -1.91 -0.38 -5.80
C SER A 106 -1.75 -1.56 -4.84
N GLY A 107 -1.58 -1.31 -3.54
CA GLY A 107 -1.61 -2.36 -2.52
C GLY A 107 -2.97 -3.05 -2.41
N GLY A 108 -4.06 -2.30 -2.60
CA GLY A 108 -5.41 -2.86 -2.73
C GLY A 108 -5.56 -3.74 -3.97
N THR A 109 -5.05 -3.30 -5.12
CA THR A 109 -5.00 -4.11 -6.36
C THR A 109 -4.22 -5.40 -6.13
N THR A 110 -3.07 -5.32 -5.45
CA THR A 110 -2.25 -6.49 -5.11
C THR A 110 -3.03 -7.51 -4.29
N ILE A 111 -3.85 -7.07 -3.30
CA ILE A 111 -4.71 -7.97 -2.51
C ILE A 111 -5.75 -8.65 -3.40
N VAL A 112 -6.38 -7.93 -4.32
CA VAL A 112 -7.39 -8.49 -5.24
C VAL A 112 -6.75 -9.56 -6.14
N VAL A 113 -5.62 -9.26 -6.77
CA VAL A 113 -4.90 -10.22 -7.62
C VAL A 113 -4.37 -11.40 -6.80
N HIS A 114 -3.92 -11.16 -5.56
CA HIS A 114 -3.49 -12.23 -4.65
C HIS A 114 -4.66 -13.18 -4.31
N ALA A 115 -5.82 -12.65 -4.01
CA ALA A 115 -6.98 -13.47 -3.63
C ALA A 115 -7.47 -14.36 -4.78
N ASP A 116 -7.38 -13.87 -6.01
CA ASP A 116 -7.67 -14.67 -7.21
C ASP A 116 -6.63 -15.79 -7.42
N LYS A 117 -5.35 -15.45 -7.30
CA LYS A 117 -4.26 -16.39 -7.52
C LYS A 117 -4.09 -17.41 -6.39
N TYR A 118 -4.40 -17.01 -5.15
CA TYR A 118 -4.25 -17.80 -3.92
C TYR A 118 -5.54 -17.77 -3.08
N PRO A 119 -6.62 -18.38 -3.58
CA PRO A 119 -7.93 -18.30 -2.95
C PRO A 119 -7.94 -18.87 -1.54
N GLY A 120 -8.60 -18.18 -0.62
CA GLY A 120 -8.79 -18.61 0.76
C GLY A 120 -7.58 -18.44 1.68
N VAL A 121 -6.45 -17.88 1.22
CA VAL A 121 -5.29 -17.61 2.07
C VAL A 121 -5.58 -16.42 2.98
N ILE A 122 -5.90 -15.25 2.43
CA ILE A 122 -6.31 -14.06 3.18
C ILE A 122 -7.77 -14.25 3.63
N GLN A 123 -8.05 -13.99 4.91
CA GLN A 123 -9.36 -14.27 5.49
C GLN A 123 -10.31 -13.08 5.45
N ARG A 124 -9.81 -11.87 5.64
CA ARG A 124 -10.54 -10.58 5.56
C ARG A 124 -9.61 -9.53 5.00
N SER A 125 -10.16 -8.52 4.33
CA SER A 125 -9.36 -7.45 3.75
C SER A 125 -9.94 -6.07 3.98
N VAL A 126 -9.06 -5.06 3.99
CA VAL A 126 -9.40 -3.65 3.92
C VAL A 126 -8.74 -3.05 2.67
N LEU A 127 -9.55 -2.59 1.74
CA LEU A 127 -9.10 -1.96 0.51
C LEU A 127 -9.26 -0.44 0.68
N ILE A 128 -8.16 0.29 0.68
CA ILE A 128 -8.14 1.73 0.91
C ILE A 128 -7.86 2.43 -0.41
N GLU A 129 -8.86 3.15 -0.95
CA GLU A 129 -8.74 3.80 -2.27
C GLU A 129 -8.16 2.85 -3.34
N PRO A 130 -8.66 1.61 -3.47
CA PRO A 130 -8.05 0.63 -4.35
C PRO A 130 -8.11 1.07 -5.81
N ILE A 131 -7.04 0.84 -6.54
CA ILE A 131 -7.01 1.01 -7.99
C ILE A 131 -7.42 -0.32 -8.61
N LEU A 132 -8.63 -0.38 -9.17
CA LEU A 132 -9.22 -1.60 -9.73
C LEU A 132 -9.43 -1.42 -11.25
N PRO A 133 -8.36 -1.53 -12.05
CA PRO A 133 -8.42 -1.23 -13.48
C PRO A 133 -9.33 -2.20 -14.24
N ARG A 134 -9.94 -1.68 -15.30
CA ARG A 134 -10.67 -2.40 -16.34
C ARG A 134 -10.45 -1.71 -17.69
N PRO A 135 -10.84 -2.30 -18.81
CA PRO A 135 -10.54 -1.74 -20.13
C PRO A 135 -11.01 -0.29 -20.35
N ASP A 136 -12.15 0.12 -19.76
CA ASP A 136 -12.70 1.48 -19.83
C ASP A 136 -12.36 2.37 -18.61
N TRP A 137 -11.46 1.91 -17.72
CA TRP A 137 -11.10 2.61 -16.49
C TRP A 137 -10.70 4.08 -16.72
N TYR A 138 -9.95 4.33 -17.79
CA TYR A 138 -9.44 5.67 -18.10
C TYR A 138 -10.52 6.64 -18.61
N ASP A 139 -11.65 6.11 -19.07
CA ASP A 139 -12.79 6.90 -19.51
C ASP A 139 -13.68 7.33 -18.34
N VAL A 140 -13.59 6.61 -17.22
CA VAL A 140 -14.46 6.82 -16.04
C VAL A 140 -13.72 7.38 -14.82
N THR A 141 -12.39 7.47 -14.85
CA THR A 141 -11.55 8.06 -13.79
C THR A 141 -10.83 9.30 -14.27
N ASN A 142 -10.39 10.12 -13.32
CA ASN A 142 -9.48 11.24 -13.61
C ASN A 142 -8.00 10.80 -13.66
N MET A 143 -7.74 9.49 -13.56
CA MET A 143 -6.39 8.94 -13.53
C MET A 143 -5.94 8.56 -14.94
N ASN A 144 -4.84 9.15 -15.40
CA ASN A 144 -4.16 8.73 -16.63
C ASN A 144 -2.80 8.12 -16.28
N PRO A 145 -2.64 6.79 -16.31
CA PRO A 145 -1.40 6.12 -15.91
C PRO A 145 -0.20 6.50 -16.76
N ASN A 146 -0.39 6.75 -18.04
CA ASN A 146 0.72 7.20 -18.90
C ASN A 146 1.22 8.58 -18.45
N SER A 147 0.31 9.50 -18.11
CA SER A 147 0.68 10.80 -17.56
C SER A 147 1.36 10.69 -16.20
N LEU A 148 0.89 9.76 -15.34
CA LEU A 148 1.51 9.47 -14.04
C LEU A 148 2.91 8.87 -14.23
N ALA A 149 3.08 7.93 -15.15
CA ALA A 149 4.38 7.32 -15.48
C ALA A 149 5.37 8.36 -16.02
N GLU A 150 4.92 9.24 -16.93
CA GLU A 150 5.75 10.35 -17.40
C GLU A 150 6.12 11.33 -16.28
N GLY A 151 5.18 11.60 -15.37
CA GLY A 151 5.40 12.44 -14.19
C GLY A 151 6.43 11.80 -13.24
N ALA A 152 6.32 10.50 -13.01
CA ALA A 152 7.25 9.73 -12.19
C ALA A 152 8.67 9.79 -12.76
N ARG A 153 8.85 9.55 -14.07
CA ARG A 153 10.16 9.65 -14.75
C ARG A 153 10.82 11.03 -14.64
N LYS A 154 10.02 12.09 -14.50
CA LYS A 154 10.52 13.46 -14.31
C LYS A 154 10.85 13.80 -12.86
N ARG A 155 10.60 12.91 -11.90
CA ARG A 155 10.95 13.14 -10.50
C ARG A 155 12.46 13.26 -10.37
N ARG A 156 12.89 14.24 -9.59
CA ARG A 156 14.30 14.39 -9.24
C ARG A 156 14.70 13.30 -8.25
N ALA A 157 15.46 12.30 -8.71
CA ALA A 157 15.90 11.17 -7.91
C ALA A 157 16.87 11.57 -6.78
N ILE A 158 17.83 12.47 -7.09
CA ILE A 158 18.85 12.91 -6.15
C ILE A 158 18.50 14.31 -5.63
N ARG A 159 18.60 14.48 -4.31
CA ARG A 159 18.31 15.71 -3.59
C ARG A 159 19.49 16.13 -2.73
N PRO A 160 19.68 17.44 -2.48
CA PRO A 160 20.76 17.93 -1.64
C PRO A 160 20.71 17.37 -0.21
N SER A 161 19.50 17.25 0.36
CA SER A 161 19.29 16.73 1.72
C SER A 161 17.84 16.36 1.95
N ARG A 162 17.56 15.63 3.04
CA ARG A 162 16.21 15.36 3.55
C ARG A 162 15.47 16.66 3.87
N GLN A 163 16.14 17.63 4.46
CA GLN A 163 15.53 18.93 4.79
C GLN A 163 15.05 19.67 3.55
N GLU A 164 15.85 19.75 2.48
CA GLU A 164 15.43 20.38 1.21
C GLU A 164 14.25 19.65 0.59
N MET A 165 14.27 18.31 0.66
CA MET A 165 13.19 17.50 0.14
C MET A 165 11.89 17.74 0.93
N PHE A 166 11.94 17.78 2.26
CA PHE A 166 10.79 18.08 3.12
C PHE A 166 10.20 19.45 2.78
N GLU A 167 11.03 20.51 2.74
CA GLU A 167 10.57 21.87 2.42
C GLU A 167 9.96 21.95 1.01
N ALA A 168 10.50 21.21 0.04
CA ALA A 168 9.96 21.15 -1.30
C ALA A 168 8.63 20.37 -1.36
N TYR A 169 8.45 19.34 -0.55
CA TYR A 169 7.26 18.49 -0.57
C TYR A 169 6.10 19.11 0.18
N ARG A 170 6.32 19.68 1.37
CA ARG A 170 5.25 20.31 2.17
C ARG A 170 4.50 21.44 1.44
N THR A 171 5.06 22.00 0.37
CA THR A 171 4.43 23.06 -0.43
C THR A 171 3.66 22.53 -1.65
N ARG A 172 3.65 21.21 -1.87
CA ARG A 172 2.96 20.62 -3.01
C ARG A 172 1.53 20.22 -2.63
N PRO A 173 0.54 20.46 -3.51
CA PRO A 173 -0.86 20.10 -3.22
C PRO A 173 -1.06 18.65 -2.79
N MET A 174 -0.28 17.72 -3.34
CA MET A 174 -0.35 16.30 -3.00
C MET A 174 -0.13 16.02 -1.50
N PHE A 175 0.74 16.82 -0.83
CA PHE A 175 1.13 16.62 0.56
C PHE A 175 0.46 17.62 1.53
N GLU A 176 -0.37 18.54 1.03
CA GLU A 176 -0.97 19.63 1.81
C GLU A 176 -1.76 19.15 3.02
N ARG A 177 -2.46 18.01 2.87
CA ARG A 177 -3.30 17.43 3.92
C ARG A 177 -2.62 16.32 4.73
N TRP A 178 -1.40 15.94 4.36
CA TRP A 178 -0.68 14.90 5.07
C TRP A 178 -0.34 15.35 6.49
N ARG A 179 -0.46 14.43 7.43
CA ARG A 179 0.03 14.66 8.77
C ARG A 179 1.55 14.85 8.74
N GLU A 180 2.06 15.85 9.43
CA GLU A 180 3.45 16.31 9.30
C GLU A 180 4.47 15.21 9.65
N ASP A 181 4.20 14.42 10.69
CA ASP A 181 5.07 13.30 11.08
C ASP A 181 5.09 12.18 10.01
N VAL A 182 3.99 11.97 9.28
CA VAL A 182 3.95 11.04 8.15
C VAL A 182 4.78 11.54 6.98
N LEU A 183 4.71 12.85 6.71
CA LEU A 183 5.56 13.46 5.67
C LEU A 183 7.05 13.39 6.05
N HIS A 184 7.40 13.61 7.33
CA HIS A 184 8.75 13.38 7.83
C HIS A 184 9.20 11.94 7.61
N THR A 185 8.38 10.96 7.98
CA THR A 185 8.67 9.54 7.73
C THR A 185 8.90 9.25 6.25
N TYR A 186 8.08 9.83 5.34
CA TYR A 186 8.26 9.66 3.91
C TYR A 186 9.58 10.19 3.39
N VAL A 187 10.02 11.33 3.93
CA VAL A 187 11.30 11.94 3.54
C VAL A 187 12.48 11.21 4.18
N ASP A 188 12.38 10.86 5.46
CA ASP A 188 13.50 10.28 6.21
C ASP A 188 13.78 8.84 5.78
N GLU A 189 12.74 8.04 5.62
CA GLU A 189 12.84 6.61 5.28
C GLU A 189 12.80 6.34 3.76
N GLY A 190 12.28 7.29 2.96
CA GLY A 190 12.11 7.14 1.51
C GLY A 190 13.35 7.46 0.68
N VAL A 191 14.46 7.84 1.31
CA VAL A 191 15.73 8.11 0.64
C VAL A 191 16.89 7.37 1.31
N ALA A 192 17.94 7.10 0.52
CA ALA A 192 19.23 6.59 0.99
C ALA A 192 20.28 7.71 0.96
N ASP A 193 21.22 7.64 1.91
CA ASP A 193 22.38 8.53 1.92
C ASP A 193 23.37 8.12 0.82
N ARG A 194 23.99 9.11 0.19
CA ARG A 194 25.01 8.96 -0.84
C ARG A 194 26.37 9.41 -0.30
N ASP A 195 27.43 8.84 -0.85
CA ASP A 195 28.83 9.18 -0.47
C ASP A 195 29.18 10.65 -0.73
N ASP A 196 28.45 11.32 -1.63
CA ASP A 196 28.63 12.75 -1.94
C ASP A 196 27.87 13.70 -0.99
N GLY A 197 27.26 13.16 0.06
CA GLY A 197 26.48 13.90 1.07
C GLY A 197 25.07 14.28 0.62
N GLN A 198 24.67 13.87 -0.57
CA GLN A 198 23.30 14.01 -1.07
C GLN A 198 22.44 12.80 -0.64
N VAL A 199 21.16 12.84 -0.96
CA VAL A 199 20.23 11.72 -0.74
C VAL A 199 19.58 11.32 -2.05
N GLU A 200 19.23 10.03 -2.17
CA GLU A 200 18.61 9.46 -3.37
C GLU A 200 17.33 8.70 -3.03
N LEU A 201 16.29 8.85 -3.86
CA LEU A 201 15.02 8.16 -3.67
C LEU A 201 15.23 6.64 -3.67
N LYS A 202 14.74 5.94 -2.65
CA LYS A 202 14.74 4.49 -2.57
C LYS A 202 13.82 3.85 -3.61
N CYS A 203 12.73 4.53 -4.02
CA CYS A 203 11.96 4.15 -5.21
C CYS A 203 12.46 4.95 -6.42
N PRO A 204 13.22 4.36 -7.34
CA PRO A 204 13.72 5.05 -8.52
C PRO A 204 12.56 5.55 -9.39
N PRO A 205 12.68 6.75 -10.03
CA PRO A 205 11.64 7.29 -10.91
C PRO A 205 11.17 6.35 -12.01
N GLU A 206 12.07 5.55 -12.57
CA GLU A 206 11.72 4.56 -13.60
C GLU A 206 10.91 3.39 -13.03
N VAL A 207 11.23 2.92 -11.83
CA VAL A 207 10.47 1.87 -11.15
C VAL A 207 9.05 2.34 -10.86
N GLU A 208 8.91 3.54 -10.29
CA GLU A 208 7.59 4.13 -10.03
C GLU A 208 6.77 4.26 -11.32
N ALA A 209 7.40 4.66 -12.43
CA ALA A 209 6.76 4.75 -13.73
C ALA A 209 6.27 3.38 -14.24
N GLN A 210 7.09 2.33 -14.09
CA GLN A 210 6.71 0.96 -14.48
C GLN A 210 5.52 0.44 -13.65
N PHE A 211 5.38 0.83 -12.39
CA PHE A 211 4.19 0.52 -11.59
C PHE A 211 2.93 1.17 -12.17
N PHE A 212 2.99 2.46 -12.54
CA PHE A 212 1.84 3.11 -13.20
C PHE A 212 1.50 2.45 -14.54
N GLU A 213 2.49 2.04 -15.31
CA GLU A 213 2.27 1.30 -16.56
C GLU A 213 1.69 -0.10 -16.32
N ALA A 214 2.04 -0.76 -15.22
CA ALA A 214 1.50 -2.07 -14.86
C ALA A 214 -0.01 -2.02 -14.62
N VAL A 215 -0.54 -0.91 -14.11
CA VAL A 215 -1.99 -0.69 -13.93
C VAL A 215 -2.75 -0.86 -15.25
N THR A 216 -2.15 -0.50 -16.39
CA THR A 216 -2.79 -0.63 -17.71
C THR A 216 -2.87 -2.07 -18.22
N LYS A 217 -2.16 -2.99 -17.60
CA LYS A 217 -1.97 -4.38 -18.04
C LYS A 217 -2.78 -5.38 -17.23
N VAL A 218 -3.40 -4.94 -16.15
CA VAL A 218 -4.24 -5.78 -15.30
C VAL A 218 -5.71 -5.42 -15.52
N ASP A 219 -6.55 -6.43 -15.64
CA ASP A 219 -8.01 -6.29 -15.55
C ASP A 219 -8.44 -6.91 -14.21
N ALA A 220 -8.75 -6.07 -13.23
CA ALA A 220 -9.12 -6.53 -11.89
C ALA A 220 -10.61 -6.89 -11.77
N TRP A 221 -11.45 -6.42 -12.70
CA TRP A 221 -12.91 -6.55 -12.58
C TRP A 221 -13.45 -7.97 -12.67
N PRO A 222 -12.96 -8.84 -13.57
CA PRO A 222 -13.43 -10.24 -13.59
C PRO A 222 -13.23 -10.98 -12.26
N HIS A 223 -12.23 -10.53 -11.47
CA HIS A 223 -11.88 -11.16 -10.19
C HIS A 223 -12.73 -10.67 -9.02
N LEU A 224 -13.44 -9.52 -9.14
CA LEU A 224 -14.21 -8.95 -8.02
C LEU A 224 -15.42 -9.82 -7.64
N ALA A 225 -16.08 -10.43 -8.62
CA ALA A 225 -17.22 -11.32 -8.36
C ALA A 225 -16.82 -12.59 -7.58
N GLU A 226 -15.60 -13.06 -7.77
CA GLU A 226 -15.01 -14.22 -7.07
C GLU A 226 -14.36 -13.81 -5.73
N PHE A 227 -14.27 -12.52 -5.45
CA PHE A 227 -13.69 -11.97 -4.25
C PHE A 227 -14.66 -12.04 -3.06
N THR A 228 -14.83 -13.25 -2.54
CA THR A 228 -15.90 -13.57 -1.56
C THR A 228 -15.50 -13.35 -0.10
N MET A 229 -14.24 -12.98 0.19
CA MET A 229 -13.85 -12.70 1.58
C MET A 229 -14.54 -11.43 2.09
N PRO A 230 -14.89 -11.36 3.40
CA PRO A 230 -15.38 -10.14 4.00
C PRO A 230 -14.39 -8.97 3.79
N THR A 231 -14.87 -7.84 3.27
CA THR A 231 -14.03 -6.74 2.84
C THR A 231 -14.61 -5.41 3.29
N LEU A 232 -13.76 -4.54 3.82
CA LEU A 232 -14.05 -3.12 4.02
C LEU A 232 -13.39 -2.31 2.91
N VAL A 233 -14.16 -1.46 2.25
CA VAL A 233 -13.62 -0.50 1.28
C VAL A 233 -13.68 0.90 1.87
N LEU A 234 -12.54 1.57 1.94
CA LEU A 234 -12.44 2.94 2.43
C LEU A 234 -12.18 3.89 1.27
N TRP A 235 -13.04 4.89 1.13
CA TRP A 235 -12.88 5.98 0.15
C TRP A 235 -12.75 7.33 0.84
N GLY A 236 -11.90 8.20 0.33
CA GLY A 236 -11.88 9.61 0.72
C GLY A 236 -13.04 10.36 0.08
N ALA A 237 -13.84 11.07 0.88
CA ALA A 237 -14.99 11.80 0.35
C ALA A 237 -14.59 12.94 -0.61
N ASP A 238 -13.38 13.46 -0.48
CA ASP A 238 -12.79 14.48 -1.37
C ASP A 238 -11.82 13.86 -2.40
N SER A 239 -11.85 12.54 -2.58
CA SER A 239 -10.98 11.90 -3.58
C SER A 239 -11.34 12.36 -5.00
N HIS A 240 -10.33 12.80 -5.72
CA HIS A 240 -10.47 13.25 -7.10
C HIS A 240 -9.93 12.22 -8.11
N LEU A 241 -9.30 11.15 -7.64
CA LEU A 241 -8.86 10.03 -8.47
C LEU A 241 -10.00 9.05 -8.74
N ILE A 242 -10.84 8.81 -7.72
CA ILE A 242 -11.99 7.90 -7.81
C ILE A 242 -13.26 8.72 -7.81
N THR A 243 -14.06 8.62 -8.86
CA THR A 243 -15.38 9.27 -8.90
C THR A 243 -16.37 8.47 -8.05
N ARG A 244 -17.37 9.15 -7.49
CA ARG A 244 -18.41 8.49 -6.69
C ARG A 244 -19.12 7.37 -7.46
N GLY A 245 -19.44 7.59 -8.73
CA GLY A 245 -20.07 6.57 -9.56
C GLY A 245 -19.20 5.32 -9.79
N LEU A 246 -17.87 5.46 -9.68
CA LEU A 246 -16.96 4.31 -9.73
C LEU A 246 -16.92 3.58 -8.40
N ALA A 247 -16.91 4.31 -7.28
CA ALA A 247 -17.01 3.70 -5.95
C ALA A 247 -18.30 2.85 -5.85
N ASP A 248 -19.45 3.40 -6.27
CA ASP A 248 -20.73 2.68 -6.30
C ASP A 248 -20.64 1.39 -7.15
N GLN A 249 -19.95 1.42 -8.31
CA GLN A 249 -19.75 0.23 -9.15
C GLN A 249 -18.84 -0.81 -8.51
N VAL A 250 -17.80 -0.39 -7.78
CA VAL A 250 -16.93 -1.31 -7.02
C VAL A 250 -17.74 -2.01 -5.93
N ASP A 251 -18.58 -1.26 -5.21
CA ASP A 251 -19.45 -1.80 -4.16
C ASP A 251 -20.43 -2.83 -4.73
N GLU A 252 -21.03 -2.55 -5.89
CA GLU A 252 -21.92 -3.50 -6.58
C GLU A 252 -21.19 -4.76 -7.07
N ALA A 253 -19.89 -4.65 -7.39
CA ALA A 253 -19.08 -5.76 -7.89
C ALA A 253 -18.52 -6.66 -6.78
N LEU A 254 -18.42 -6.17 -5.55
CA LEU A 254 -17.87 -6.92 -4.40
C LEU A 254 -19.02 -7.52 -3.55
N PRO A 255 -19.25 -8.82 -3.57
CA PRO A 255 -20.45 -9.43 -2.98
C PRO A 255 -20.52 -9.34 -1.45
N ASN A 256 -19.38 -9.21 -0.77
CA ASN A 256 -19.28 -9.20 0.70
C ASN A 256 -18.51 -7.95 1.20
N ALA A 257 -18.69 -6.80 0.54
CA ALA A 257 -18.04 -5.57 0.94
C ALA A 257 -18.94 -4.67 1.77
N GLU A 258 -18.32 -3.99 2.73
CA GLU A 258 -18.84 -2.81 3.40
C GLU A 258 -18.05 -1.59 2.93
N THR A 259 -18.72 -0.48 2.65
CA THR A 259 -18.07 0.74 2.19
C THR A 259 -18.22 1.87 3.17
N VAL A 260 -17.13 2.58 3.42
CA VAL A 260 -17.09 3.79 4.25
C VAL A 260 -16.45 4.93 3.48
N LEU A 261 -17.18 6.04 3.40
CA LEU A 261 -16.64 7.33 2.95
C LEU A 261 -16.08 8.09 4.17
N VAL A 262 -14.81 8.45 4.10
CA VAL A 262 -14.13 9.19 5.17
C VAL A 262 -14.12 10.68 4.81
N ASP A 263 -14.91 11.45 5.53
CA ASP A 263 -15.10 12.88 5.27
C ASP A 263 -13.81 13.70 5.39
N GLY A 264 -13.62 14.65 4.50
CA GLY A 264 -12.48 15.57 4.51
C GLY A 264 -11.14 14.90 4.20
N THR A 265 -11.15 13.74 3.53
CA THR A 265 -9.95 13.04 3.09
C THR A 265 -9.92 12.83 1.59
N THR A 266 -8.71 12.70 1.04
CA THR A 266 -8.47 12.43 -0.37
C THR A 266 -8.00 10.98 -0.58
N HIS A 267 -7.43 10.69 -1.76
CA HIS A 267 -6.75 9.42 -2.04
C HIS A 267 -5.69 9.04 -0.98
N PHE A 268 -5.17 10.01 -0.28
CA PHE A 268 -4.10 9.84 0.71
C PHE A 268 -4.63 9.71 2.16
N LEU A 269 -5.86 9.22 2.34
CA LEU A 269 -6.47 9.11 3.67
C LEU A 269 -5.62 8.38 4.73
N PRO A 270 -4.78 7.35 4.44
CA PRO A 270 -3.91 6.77 5.45
C PRO A 270 -2.83 7.73 5.95
N GLN A 271 -2.42 8.67 5.11
CA GLN A 271 -1.40 9.68 5.43
C GLN A 271 -2.02 10.93 6.07
N GLU A 272 -3.29 11.21 5.75
CA GLU A 272 -4.04 12.38 6.23
C GLU A 272 -4.68 12.13 7.60
N ARG A 273 -5.27 10.95 7.79
CA ARG A 273 -6.05 10.56 8.98
C ARG A 273 -5.66 9.17 9.48
N PRO A 274 -4.37 8.90 9.78
CA PRO A 274 -3.92 7.56 10.14
C PRO A 274 -4.65 6.98 11.37
N ASP A 275 -5.01 7.82 12.35
CA ASP A 275 -5.68 7.36 13.56
C ASP A 275 -7.12 6.90 13.28
N GLU A 276 -7.82 7.59 12.37
CA GLU A 276 -9.16 7.20 11.95
C GLU A 276 -9.14 5.93 11.10
N VAL A 277 -8.18 5.83 10.18
CA VAL A 277 -7.97 4.63 9.36
C VAL A 277 -7.63 3.43 10.23
N ALA A 278 -6.74 3.58 11.22
CA ALA A 278 -6.41 2.50 12.16
C ALA A 278 -7.66 2.01 12.90
N ARG A 279 -8.48 2.93 13.43
CA ARG A 279 -9.73 2.59 14.12
C ARG A 279 -10.71 1.82 13.22
N LEU A 280 -10.89 2.25 11.96
CA LEU A 280 -11.77 1.57 11.01
C LEU A 280 -11.27 0.17 10.67
N ILE A 281 -9.95 0.03 10.44
CA ILE A 281 -9.31 -1.27 10.20
C ILE A 281 -9.51 -2.20 11.41
N GLU A 282 -9.21 -1.73 12.62
CA GLU A 282 -9.34 -2.54 13.85
C GLU A 282 -10.78 -2.98 14.07
N GLN A 283 -11.73 -2.06 13.96
CA GLN A 283 -13.14 -2.35 14.14
C GLN A 283 -13.61 -3.45 13.19
N PHE A 284 -13.32 -3.35 11.90
CA PHE A 284 -13.75 -4.33 10.91
C PHE A 284 -13.03 -5.67 11.03
N LEU A 285 -11.72 -5.68 11.27
CA LEU A 285 -10.93 -6.92 11.29
C LEU A 285 -11.02 -7.69 12.63
N SER A 286 -11.58 -7.09 13.68
CA SER A 286 -11.77 -7.76 14.99
C SER A 286 -13.11 -8.49 15.10
N GLU A 287 -14.01 -8.35 14.14
CA GLU A 287 -15.28 -9.11 14.04
C GLU A 287 -15.05 -10.54 13.54
#